data_fb7b5bade2796e5a15926d0daff50056
#
_entry.id   fb7b5bade2796e5a15926d0daff50056
#
_cell.length_a   1.000
_cell.length_b   1.000
_cell.length_c   1.000
_cell.angle_alpha   90.00
_cell.angle_beta   90.00
_cell.angle_gamma   90.00
#
_symmetry.space_group_name_H-M   'P 1'
#
loop_
_entity.id
_entity.type
_entity.pdbx_description
1 polymer ?
#
loop_
_entity_poly.entity_id
_entity_poly.type
_entity_poly.pdbx_seq_one_letter_code
_entity_poly.pdbx_strand_id
1 'polypeptide(L)'
;LVKEIFSDSGETYGTRRIAKALASKGISCSRSRARTLMKLAEIKVKRRCKFKTTTDSKHKLPVAPNLLEQDFTVDKPNKVWVSDLTYIWTHEGWLYLVIILYLFSRQIVGWSMDRYMTKELVINAFNMAYFSAGQKRV
;
A
#
# COMPACT_ATOMS: atom_id res chain seq x y z
N LEU A 1 16.06 -30.98 4.47
CA LEU A 1 14.61 -30.72 4.41
C LEU A 1 14.22 -29.35 4.99
N VAL A 2 14.60 -28.97 6.26
CA VAL A 2 14.26 -27.66 6.81
C VAL A 2 14.94 -26.52 6.02
N LYS A 3 16.20 -26.68 5.63
CA LYS A 3 16.93 -25.72 4.78
C LYS A 3 16.29 -25.59 3.39
N GLU A 4 15.86 -26.68 2.79
CA GLU A 4 15.17 -26.71 1.49
C GLU A 4 13.83 -25.92 1.57
N ILE A 5 12.96 -26.27 2.54
CA ILE A 5 11.71 -25.55 2.76
C ILE A 5 11.95 -24.05 3.00
N PHE A 6 13.03 -23.71 3.69
CA PHE A 6 13.36 -22.30 3.95
C PHE A 6 13.82 -21.61 2.67
N SER A 7 14.70 -22.24 1.87
CA SER A 7 15.14 -21.72 0.58
C SER A 7 13.98 -21.55 -0.40
N ASP A 8 13.12 -22.57 -0.54
CA ASP A 8 11.95 -22.55 -1.41
C ASP A 8 10.96 -21.40 -1.04
N SER A 9 10.95 -21.01 0.23
CA SER A 9 10.13 -19.88 0.70
C SER A 9 10.76 -18.49 0.44
N GLY A 10 11.88 -18.41 -0.26
CA GLY A 10 12.64 -17.18 -0.41
C GLY A 10 13.20 -16.65 0.91
N GLU A 11 13.55 -17.53 1.84
CA GLU A 11 14.13 -17.23 3.16
C GLU A 11 13.19 -16.43 4.09
N THR A 12 11.88 -16.54 3.86
CA THR A 12 10.86 -15.76 4.60
C THR A 12 10.13 -16.56 5.68
N TYR A 13 10.18 -17.91 5.63
CA TYR A 13 9.43 -18.73 6.56
C TYR A 13 10.05 -18.73 7.95
N GLY A 14 9.27 -18.28 8.95
CA GLY A 14 9.57 -18.43 10.35
C GLY A 14 9.09 -19.78 10.92
N THR A 15 9.33 -20.00 12.21
CA THR A 15 9.06 -21.26 12.92
C THR A 15 7.65 -21.83 12.71
N ARG A 16 6.61 -20.96 12.68
CA ARG A 16 5.21 -21.40 12.49
C ARG A 16 5.00 -21.98 11.08
N ARG A 17 5.53 -21.30 10.06
CA ARG A 17 5.39 -21.73 8.66
C ARG A 17 6.23 -22.96 8.35
N ILE A 18 7.44 -23.06 8.90
CA ILE A 18 8.30 -24.25 8.81
C ILE A 18 7.61 -25.46 9.46
N ALA A 19 7.05 -25.30 10.67
CA ALA A 19 6.31 -26.40 11.33
C ALA A 19 5.13 -26.88 10.48
N LYS A 20 4.36 -25.93 9.89
CA LYS A 20 3.23 -26.27 9.01
C LYS A 20 3.68 -26.98 7.72
N ALA A 21 4.76 -26.50 7.11
CA ALA A 21 5.32 -27.09 5.89
C ALA A 21 5.92 -28.49 6.13
N LEU A 22 6.48 -28.76 7.32
CA LEU A 22 6.88 -30.11 7.71
C LEU A 22 5.68 -31.03 7.90
N ALA A 23 4.62 -30.52 8.54
CA ALA A 23 3.38 -31.27 8.74
C ALA A 23 2.72 -31.65 7.40
N SER A 24 2.70 -30.76 6.40
CA SER A 24 2.18 -31.08 5.06
C SER A 24 3.00 -32.13 4.31
N LYS A 25 4.27 -32.34 4.72
CA LYS A 25 5.14 -33.43 4.22
C LYS A 25 5.08 -34.69 5.11
N GLY A 26 4.07 -34.81 5.99
CA GLY A 26 3.87 -35.97 6.87
C GLY A 26 4.77 -36.00 8.12
N ILE A 27 5.52 -34.94 8.40
CA ILE A 27 6.45 -34.89 9.54
C ILE A 27 5.83 -34.05 10.65
N SER A 28 5.37 -34.70 11.71
CA SER A 28 4.86 -34.00 12.89
C SER A 28 5.97 -33.16 13.54
N CYS A 29 5.76 -31.84 13.58
CA CYS A 29 6.76 -30.91 14.11
C CYS A 29 6.06 -29.78 14.87
N SER A 30 6.31 -29.72 16.18
CA SER A 30 5.84 -28.58 16.99
C SER A 30 6.60 -27.31 16.64
N ARG A 31 6.01 -26.15 16.99
CA ARG A 31 6.65 -24.84 16.82
C ARG A 31 8.01 -24.77 17.57
N SER A 32 8.09 -25.36 18.77
CA SER A 32 9.32 -25.39 19.55
C SER A 32 10.39 -26.22 18.86
N ARG A 33 10.03 -27.41 18.36
CA ARG A 33 10.94 -28.28 17.60
C ARG A 33 11.41 -27.59 16.32
N ALA A 34 10.53 -26.95 15.56
CA ALA A 34 10.90 -26.18 14.38
C ALA A 34 11.89 -25.05 14.72
N ARG A 35 11.73 -24.36 15.86
CA ARG A 35 12.65 -23.34 16.34
C ARG A 35 14.05 -23.90 16.61
N THR A 36 14.12 -25.05 17.27
CA THR A 36 15.40 -25.74 17.54
C THR A 36 16.08 -26.18 16.24
N LEU A 37 15.34 -26.77 15.33
CA LEU A 37 15.86 -27.21 14.01
C LEU A 37 16.39 -26.02 13.18
N MET A 38 15.66 -24.90 13.17
CA MET A 38 16.11 -23.67 12.50
C MET A 38 17.38 -23.11 13.12
N LYS A 39 17.50 -23.16 14.46
CA LYS A 39 18.70 -22.72 15.17
C LYS A 39 19.90 -23.62 14.83
N LEU A 40 19.73 -24.94 14.88
CA LEU A 40 20.77 -25.92 14.50
C LEU A 40 21.19 -25.81 13.03
N ALA A 41 20.26 -25.42 12.16
CA ALA A 41 20.51 -25.20 10.75
C ALA A 41 21.07 -23.80 10.43
N GLU A 42 21.29 -22.96 11.48
CA GLU A 42 21.76 -21.57 11.38
C GLU A 42 20.88 -20.67 10.49
N ILE A 43 19.59 -20.97 10.42
CA ILE A 43 18.64 -20.25 9.58
C ILE A 43 18.27 -18.92 10.23
N LYS A 44 18.50 -17.83 9.50
CA LYS A 44 18.07 -16.47 9.86
C LYS A 44 17.02 -15.99 8.87
N VAL A 45 15.79 -15.73 9.35
CA VAL A 45 14.69 -15.24 8.53
C VAL A 45 14.99 -13.82 8.06
N LYS A 46 14.84 -13.55 6.77
CA LYS A 46 14.84 -12.18 6.23
C LYS A 46 13.73 -11.38 6.90
N ARG A 47 14.08 -10.39 7.70
CA ARG A 47 13.09 -9.47 8.28
C ARG A 47 12.64 -8.52 7.17
N ARG A 48 11.33 -8.32 7.05
CA ARG A 48 10.81 -7.22 6.24
C ARG A 48 11.40 -5.91 6.75
N CYS A 49 11.75 -5.01 5.85
CA CYS A 49 12.15 -3.66 6.22
C CYS A 49 11.08 -3.05 7.14
N LYS A 50 11.55 -2.38 8.21
CA LYS A 50 10.66 -1.61 9.06
C LYS A 50 10.01 -0.53 8.19
N PHE A 51 8.71 -0.28 8.41
CA PHE A 51 8.04 0.84 7.77
C PHE A 51 8.80 2.13 8.09
N LYS A 52 9.10 2.90 7.05
CA LYS A 52 9.60 4.25 7.21
C LYS A 52 8.37 5.16 7.34
N THR A 53 8.31 5.96 8.39
CA THR A 53 7.29 7.02 8.49
C THR A 53 7.55 8.03 7.38
N THR A 54 6.64 8.11 6.42
CA THR A 54 6.75 8.99 5.26
C THR A 54 6.02 10.32 5.47
N THR A 55 5.14 10.37 6.47
CA THR A 55 4.33 11.56 6.78
C THR A 55 4.64 12.05 8.17
N ASP A 56 4.90 13.34 8.32
CA ASP A 56 4.97 14.01 9.60
C ASP A 56 3.61 14.66 9.91
N SER A 57 2.84 14.00 10.77
CA SER A 57 1.54 14.51 11.23
C SER A 57 1.64 15.47 12.44
N LYS A 58 2.86 15.75 12.95
CA LYS A 58 3.09 16.67 14.08
C LYS A 58 3.33 18.12 13.65
N HIS A 59 2.86 18.51 12.48
CA HIS A 59 2.98 19.89 12.01
C HIS A 59 2.01 20.82 12.77
N LYS A 60 2.36 22.11 12.82
CA LYS A 60 1.53 23.17 13.45
C LYS A 60 0.53 23.83 12.51
N LEU A 61 0.34 23.28 11.32
CA LEU A 61 -0.61 23.80 10.33
C LEU A 61 -2.04 23.46 10.75
N PRO A 62 -3.03 24.32 10.45
CA PRO A 62 -4.42 24.00 10.72
C PRO A 62 -4.84 22.73 9.97
N VAL A 63 -5.49 21.83 10.68
CA VAL A 63 -6.00 20.57 10.12
C VAL A 63 -7.47 20.79 9.77
N ALA A 64 -7.84 20.54 8.52
CA ALA A 64 -9.22 20.60 8.09
C ALA A 64 -10.06 19.53 8.81
N PRO A 65 -11.35 19.81 9.12
CA PRO A 65 -12.22 18.80 9.72
C PRO A 65 -12.44 17.63 8.76
N ASN A 66 -12.63 16.44 9.33
CA ASN A 66 -12.97 15.26 8.54
C ASN A 66 -14.44 15.33 8.14
N LEU A 67 -14.71 15.77 6.91
CA LEU A 67 -16.08 15.92 6.39
C LEU A 67 -16.69 14.59 5.93
N LEU A 68 -15.86 13.59 5.63
CA LEU A 68 -16.33 12.30 5.12
C LEU A 68 -16.67 11.31 6.23
N GLU A 69 -16.06 11.46 7.42
CA GLU A 69 -16.27 10.63 8.62
C GLU A 69 -16.21 9.11 8.35
N GLN A 70 -15.40 8.71 7.37
CA GLN A 70 -15.28 7.34 6.87
C GLN A 70 -16.55 6.76 6.22
N ASP A 71 -17.56 7.56 5.95
CA ASP A 71 -18.71 7.15 5.16
C ASP A 71 -18.42 7.32 3.67
N PHE A 72 -18.14 6.21 3.00
CA PHE A 72 -17.86 6.16 1.58
C PHE A 72 -19.10 5.83 0.73
N THR A 73 -20.28 5.84 1.34
CA THR A 73 -21.55 5.60 0.65
C THR A 73 -22.08 6.90 0.08
N VAL A 74 -22.13 7.00 -1.23
CA VAL A 74 -22.60 8.19 -1.93
C VAL A 74 -23.83 7.85 -2.78
N ASP A 75 -24.96 8.46 -2.44
CA ASP A 75 -26.28 8.21 -3.05
C ASP A 75 -26.57 9.05 -4.28
N LYS A 76 -25.84 10.16 -4.49
CA LYS A 76 -26.08 11.12 -5.59
C LYS A 76 -24.78 11.50 -6.29
N PRO A 77 -24.85 11.77 -7.60
CA PRO A 77 -23.71 12.26 -8.35
C PRO A 77 -23.25 13.65 -7.89
N ASN A 78 -21.99 13.96 -8.18
CA ASN A 78 -21.34 15.26 -7.94
C ASN A 78 -21.26 15.73 -6.48
N LYS A 79 -21.33 14.81 -5.50
CA LYS A 79 -21.21 15.14 -4.09
C LYS A 79 -19.79 15.03 -3.54
N VAL A 80 -19.09 13.96 -3.86
CA VAL A 80 -17.82 13.62 -3.21
C VAL A 80 -16.78 13.18 -4.23
N TRP A 81 -15.64 13.84 -4.18
CA TRP A 81 -14.39 13.40 -4.83
C TRP A 81 -13.38 13.10 -3.74
N VAL A 82 -12.63 12.04 -3.92
CA VAL A 82 -11.51 11.69 -3.05
C VAL A 82 -10.23 11.70 -3.87
N SER A 83 -9.14 12.11 -3.25
CA SER A 83 -7.85 12.17 -3.92
C SER A 83 -6.80 11.46 -3.09
N ASP A 84 -5.82 10.88 -3.78
CA ASP A 84 -4.66 10.28 -3.17
C ASP A 84 -3.41 10.64 -3.96
N LEU A 85 -2.30 10.77 -3.24
CA LEU A 85 -0.99 10.96 -3.81
C LEU A 85 -0.14 9.74 -3.50
N THR A 86 0.32 9.08 -4.55
CA THR A 86 1.22 7.93 -4.43
C THR A 86 2.51 8.18 -5.19
N TYR A 87 3.52 7.39 -4.91
CA TYR A 87 4.80 7.47 -5.60
C TYR A 87 5.20 6.11 -6.14
N ILE A 88 5.72 6.12 -7.35
CA ILE A 88 6.05 4.95 -8.14
C ILE A 88 7.56 4.97 -8.38
N TRP A 89 8.22 3.89 -8.06
CA TRP A 89 9.62 3.72 -8.40
C TRP A 89 9.77 3.37 -9.88
N THR A 90 10.59 4.14 -10.59
CA THR A 90 10.93 3.91 -12.00
C THR A 90 12.44 3.76 -12.16
N HIS A 91 12.90 3.34 -13.34
CA HIS A 91 14.33 3.29 -13.63
C HIS A 91 15.02 4.66 -13.60
N GLU A 92 14.26 5.75 -13.77
CA GLU A 92 14.76 7.13 -13.73
C GLU A 92 14.61 7.78 -12.34
N GLY A 93 14.05 7.07 -11.36
CA GLY A 93 13.82 7.57 -10.01
C GLY A 93 12.35 7.57 -9.61
N TRP A 94 11.99 8.38 -8.61
CA TRP A 94 10.63 8.49 -8.10
C TRP A 94 9.74 9.31 -9.04
N LEU A 95 8.57 8.78 -9.33
CA LEU A 95 7.48 9.45 -10.02
C LEU A 95 6.31 9.61 -9.06
N TYR A 96 5.80 10.82 -8.93
CA TYR A 96 4.63 11.12 -8.09
C TYR A 96 3.38 11.14 -8.95
N LEU A 97 2.36 10.44 -8.49
CA LEU A 97 1.05 10.33 -9.14
C LEU A 97 -0.02 10.84 -8.18
N VAL A 98 -0.81 11.81 -8.63
CA VAL A 98 -2.06 12.21 -7.99
C VAL A 98 -3.20 11.66 -8.81
N ILE A 99 -4.18 11.06 -8.13
CA ILE A 99 -5.44 10.63 -8.73
C ILE A 99 -6.60 11.31 -8.01
N ILE A 100 -7.65 11.61 -8.75
CA ILE A 100 -8.94 12.05 -8.22
C ILE A 100 -9.99 11.05 -8.65
N LEU A 101 -10.60 10.43 -7.66
CA LEU A 101 -11.64 9.44 -7.82
C LEU A 101 -13.00 10.06 -7.55
N TYR A 102 -13.92 9.86 -8.45
CA TYR A 102 -15.32 10.20 -8.27
C TYR A 102 -16.02 9.09 -7.47
N LEU A 103 -16.38 9.38 -6.25
CA LEU A 103 -16.77 8.34 -5.30
C LEU A 103 -18.07 7.63 -5.67
N PHE A 104 -19.02 8.33 -6.30
CA PHE A 104 -20.29 7.75 -6.75
C PHE A 104 -20.10 6.65 -7.81
N SER A 105 -19.34 6.92 -8.88
CA SER A 105 -19.12 5.97 -9.96
C SER A 105 -17.82 5.16 -9.81
N ARG A 106 -16.98 5.50 -8.85
CA ARG A 106 -15.64 4.94 -8.62
C ARG A 106 -14.71 5.06 -9.83
N GLN A 107 -14.95 6.05 -10.69
CA GLN A 107 -14.11 6.35 -11.83
C GLN A 107 -13.05 7.38 -11.49
N ILE A 108 -11.87 7.23 -12.06
CA ILE A 108 -10.83 8.26 -12.02
C ILE A 108 -11.26 9.36 -12.98
N VAL A 109 -11.45 10.57 -12.47
CA VAL A 109 -11.90 11.75 -13.23
C VAL A 109 -10.78 12.76 -13.48
N GLY A 110 -9.68 12.67 -12.72
CA GLY A 110 -8.50 13.48 -12.93
C GLY A 110 -7.26 12.79 -12.41
N TRP A 111 -6.16 13.06 -13.05
CA TRP A 111 -4.85 12.57 -12.62
C TRP A 111 -3.74 13.47 -13.14
N SER A 112 -2.60 13.44 -12.48
CA SER A 112 -1.39 14.13 -12.92
C SER A 112 -0.16 13.39 -12.39
N MET A 113 0.94 13.45 -13.14
CA MET A 113 2.22 12.85 -12.75
C MET A 113 3.34 13.86 -12.89
N ASP A 114 4.29 13.83 -11.96
CA ASP A 114 5.49 14.66 -12.00
C ASP A 114 6.64 13.97 -11.26
N ARG A 115 7.87 14.42 -11.54
CA ARG A 115 9.10 14.03 -10.83
C ARG A 115 9.18 14.62 -9.43
N TYR A 116 8.42 15.68 -9.17
CA TYR A 116 8.43 16.41 -7.90
C TYR A 116 7.03 16.46 -7.29
N MET A 117 6.96 16.28 -5.98
CA MET A 117 5.73 16.40 -5.22
C MET A 117 5.45 17.87 -4.90
N THR A 118 4.87 18.59 -5.87
CA THR A 118 4.54 20.02 -5.74
C THR A 118 3.03 20.22 -5.64
N LYS A 119 2.62 21.43 -5.22
CA LYS A 119 1.19 21.80 -5.20
C LYS A 119 0.57 21.82 -6.60
N GLU A 120 1.38 22.17 -7.60
CA GLU A 120 0.96 22.21 -9.01
C GLU A 120 0.52 20.84 -9.51
N LEU A 121 1.19 19.77 -9.04
CA LEU A 121 0.80 18.40 -9.36
C LEU A 121 -0.65 18.11 -8.94
N VAL A 122 -1.05 18.53 -7.73
CA VAL A 122 -2.41 18.35 -7.21
C VAL A 122 -3.40 19.25 -7.97
N ILE A 123 -3.02 20.51 -8.23
CA ILE A 123 -3.86 21.48 -8.96
C ILE A 123 -4.16 20.97 -10.37
N ASN A 124 -3.16 20.43 -11.07
CA ASN A 124 -3.32 19.91 -12.43
C ASN A 124 -4.31 18.73 -12.45
N ALA A 125 -4.20 17.79 -11.51
CA ALA A 125 -5.14 16.69 -11.39
C ALA A 125 -6.57 17.19 -11.10
N PHE A 126 -6.70 18.19 -10.21
CA PHE A 126 -7.98 18.79 -9.88
C PHE A 126 -8.61 19.52 -11.06
N ASN A 127 -7.85 20.32 -11.79
CA ASN A 127 -8.31 21.01 -13.00
C ASN A 127 -8.82 20.00 -14.05
N MET A 128 -8.08 18.92 -14.30
CA MET A 128 -8.53 17.85 -15.19
C MET A 128 -9.88 17.28 -14.74
N ALA A 129 -10.03 16.96 -13.46
CA ALA A 129 -11.29 16.45 -12.91
C ALA A 129 -12.43 17.44 -13.06
N TYR A 130 -12.19 18.71 -12.74
CA TYR A 130 -13.19 19.79 -12.80
C TYR A 130 -13.72 20.01 -14.22
N PHE A 131 -12.83 20.10 -15.21
CA PHE A 131 -13.22 20.27 -16.61
C PHE A 131 -13.90 19.01 -17.17
N SER A 132 -13.45 17.81 -16.79
CA SER A 132 -14.09 16.56 -17.21
C SER A 132 -15.51 16.40 -16.65
N ALA A 133 -15.75 16.84 -15.41
CA ALA A 133 -17.07 16.82 -14.80
C ALA A 133 -18.01 17.88 -15.40
N GLY A 134 -17.49 19.04 -15.81
CA GLY A 134 -18.26 20.11 -16.48
C GLY A 134 -18.79 19.73 -17.86
N GLN A 135 -18.08 18.90 -18.58
CA GLN A 135 -18.49 18.45 -19.94
C GLN A 135 -19.56 17.34 -19.92
N LYS A 136 -19.81 16.68 -18.80
CA LYS A 136 -20.85 15.64 -18.66
C LYS A 136 -22.22 16.17 -18.20
N ARG A 137 -22.43 17.49 -18.26
CA ARG A 137 -23.73 18.12 -18.04
C ARG A 137 -24.43 18.27 -19.41
N VAL A 138 -24.89 17.18 -19.96
CA VAL A 138 -25.96 17.14 -20.97
C VAL A 138 -26.92 16.03 -20.60
#